data_e6398c346f8cad270c59f221fdce6c05
#
_entry.id   e6398c346f8cad270c59f221fdce6c05
#
_cell.length_a   1.000
_cell.length_b   1.000
_cell.length_c   1.000
_cell.angle_alpha   90.00
_cell.angle_beta   90.00
_cell.angle_gamma   90.00
#
_symmetry.space_group_name_H-M   'P 1'
#
loop_
_entity.id
_entity.type
_entity.pdbx_description
1 polymer ?
#
loop_
_entity_poly.entity_id
_entity_poly.type
_entity_poly.pdbx_seq_one_letter_code
_entity_poly.pdbx_strand_id
1 'polypeptide(L)'
;MRRVVITGLGIISCLGNNQDEVKQSLLNSKSGISFSEEYKEHNLKSHVHGKPKIKLEDHIDRKTIRFMGSGSAYNYIAMKEAIEDSGLQEKDISNFKTGIVMGSGGPSIENVILAADKTRAKTPKLMGPFIVPRTMASTASATLAVPFKIKGTNYTMSSACATSGHCIGNSMELIQMGKQDIVFAGGSEEIHWAMTAMFDAMTALSSKYNDTPEKASRAYDKTRDGFVIAGGAG
;
A
#
# COMPACT_ATOMS: atom_id res chain seq x y z
N MET A 1 12.30 -26.02 -14.32
CA MET A 1 11.99 -24.62 -14.03
C MET A 1 13.05 -24.07 -13.08
N ARG A 2 13.37 -22.76 -13.18
CA ARG A 2 14.25 -22.10 -12.22
C ARG A 2 13.59 -22.08 -10.83
N ARG A 3 14.38 -22.32 -9.78
CA ARG A 3 13.92 -22.12 -8.41
C ARG A 3 13.89 -20.63 -8.10
N VAL A 4 12.78 -20.14 -7.52
CA VAL A 4 12.61 -18.75 -7.11
C VAL A 4 12.64 -18.69 -5.59
N VAL A 5 13.29 -17.69 -5.05
CA VAL A 5 13.45 -17.47 -3.61
C VAL A 5 13.18 -16.00 -3.29
N ILE A 6 12.72 -15.73 -2.07
CA ILE A 6 12.61 -14.38 -1.53
C ILE A 6 13.97 -14.01 -0.96
N THR A 7 14.50 -12.86 -1.35
CA THR A 7 15.84 -12.38 -0.97
C THR A 7 15.80 -11.11 -0.14
N GLY A 8 14.69 -10.43 -0.07
CA GLY A 8 14.50 -9.23 0.74
C GLY A 8 13.03 -8.95 0.95
N LEU A 9 12.72 -8.35 2.09
CA LEU A 9 11.39 -7.95 2.50
C LEU A 9 11.39 -6.46 2.86
N GLY A 10 10.23 -5.82 2.72
CA GLY A 10 9.99 -4.48 3.22
C GLY A 10 8.52 -4.31 3.54
N ILE A 11 8.21 -3.57 4.58
CA ILE A 11 6.85 -3.43 5.07
C ILE A 11 6.58 -2.07 5.70
N ILE A 12 5.41 -1.52 5.41
CA ILE A 12 4.79 -0.41 6.15
C ILE A 12 3.39 -0.85 6.56
N SER A 13 3.07 -0.75 7.83
CA SER A 13 1.74 -1.10 8.34
C SER A 13 1.38 -0.30 9.60
N CYS A 14 0.17 -0.48 10.09
CA CYS A 14 -0.23 0.07 11.39
C CYS A 14 0.53 -0.56 12.59
N LEU A 15 1.23 -1.69 12.38
CA LEU A 15 2.05 -2.36 13.40
C LEU A 15 3.46 -1.79 13.48
N GLY A 16 3.97 -1.16 12.42
CA GLY A 16 5.30 -0.59 12.34
C GLY A 16 5.66 -0.11 10.95
N ASN A 17 6.73 0.65 10.86
CA ASN A 17 7.21 1.31 9.63
C ASN A 17 8.42 0.58 9.01
N ASN A 18 8.76 -0.59 9.51
CA ASN A 18 9.81 -1.49 9.03
C ASN A 18 9.60 -2.90 9.61
N GLN A 19 10.39 -3.86 9.14
CA GLN A 19 10.33 -5.27 9.56
C GLN A 19 10.50 -5.44 11.07
N ASP A 20 11.47 -4.74 11.68
CA ASP A 20 11.77 -4.89 13.11
C ASP A 20 10.63 -4.39 13.99
N GLU A 21 10.06 -3.22 13.68
CA GLU A 21 8.90 -2.68 14.41
C GLU A 21 7.69 -3.60 14.30
N VAL A 22 7.40 -4.10 13.10
CA VAL A 22 6.29 -5.03 12.86
C VAL A 22 6.52 -6.33 13.62
N LYS A 23 7.72 -6.90 13.54
CA LYS A 23 8.13 -8.10 14.30
C LYS A 23 7.95 -7.91 15.80
N GLN A 24 8.42 -6.78 16.36
CA GLN A 24 8.26 -6.49 17.78
C GLN A 24 6.78 -6.34 18.17
N SER A 25 5.98 -5.70 17.33
CA SER A 25 4.54 -5.57 17.58
C SER A 25 3.84 -6.94 17.59
N LEU A 26 4.21 -7.84 16.68
CA LEU A 26 3.68 -9.20 16.63
C LEU A 26 4.12 -10.03 17.85
N LEU A 27 5.40 -10.01 18.21
CA LEU A 27 5.93 -10.73 19.37
C LEU A 27 5.28 -10.28 20.69
N ASN A 28 4.96 -9.00 20.79
CA ASN A 28 4.33 -8.40 21.98
C ASN A 28 2.80 -8.40 21.90
N SER A 29 2.20 -9.02 20.90
CA SER A 29 0.74 -9.05 20.66
C SER A 29 0.13 -7.64 20.67
N LYS A 30 0.86 -6.64 20.16
CA LYS A 30 0.44 -5.24 20.12
C LYS A 30 -0.46 -5.00 18.90
N SER A 31 -1.68 -4.53 19.13
CA SER A 31 -2.56 -4.08 18.05
C SER A 31 -2.13 -2.73 17.50
N GLY A 32 -2.21 -2.58 16.17
CA GLY A 32 -2.03 -1.30 15.48
C GLY A 32 -3.34 -0.57 15.20
N ILE A 33 -4.47 -1.14 15.58
CA ILE A 33 -5.79 -0.56 15.33
C ILE A 33 -6.07 0.56 16.33
N SER A 34 -6.63 1.65 15.84
CA SER A 34 -6.97 2.83 16.61
C SER A 34 -8.34 3.39 16.24
N PHE A 35 -8.90 4.23 17.10
CA PHE A 35 -10.12 4.96 16.83
C PHE A 35 -9.87 6.05 15.78
N SER A 36 -10.86 6.29 14.92
CA SER A 36 -10.87 7.34 13.90
C SER A 36 -11.99 8.35 14.17
N GLU A 37 -11.64 9.54 14.62
CA GLU A 37 -12.59 10.65 14.75
C GLU A 37 -13.20 11.01 13.39
N GLU A 38 -12.38 11.01 12.32
CA GLU A 38 -12.84 11.29 10.96
C GLU A 38 -13.97 10.36 10.51
N TYR A 39 -13.89 9.05 10.83
CA TYR A 39 -14.96 8.10 10.49
C TYR A 39 -16.25 8.38 11.26
N LYS A 40 -16.13 8.77 12.52
CA LYS A 40 -17.26 9.19 13.34
C LYS A 40 -17.90 10.48 12.80
N GLU A 41 -17.11 11.48 12.42
CA GLU A 41 -17.58 12.73 11.82
C GLU A 41 -18.33 12.49 10.50
N HIS A 42 -17.91 11.49 9.72
CA HIS A 42 -18.60 11.07 8.49
C HIS A 42 -19.78 10.10 8.74
N ASN A 43 -20.17 9.87 9.99
CA ASN A 43 -21.29 9.00 10.40
C ASN A 43 -21.15 7.54 9.92
N LEU A 44 -19.93 7.01 9.79
CA LEU A 44 -19.72 5.60 9.57
C LEU A 44 -20.13 4.80 10.81
N LYS A 45 -20.53 3.54 10.63
CA LYS A 45 -20.79 2.62 11.75
C LYS A 45 -19.51 2.14 12.41
N SER A 46 -18.49 1.87 11.59
CA SER A 46 -17.16 1.51 12.05
C SER A 46 -16.33 2.76 12.30
N HIS A 47 -15.81 2.92 13.51
CA HIS A 47 -14.94 4.03 13.89
C HIS A 47 -13.49 3.60 14.08
N VAL A 48 -13.09 2.42 13.59
CA VAL A 48 -11.75 1.86 13.79
C VAL A 48 -11.00 1.70 12.49
N HIS A 49 -9.68 1.90 12.55
CA HIS A 49 -8.81 1.78 11.40
C HIS A 49 -7.38 1.35 11.75
N GLY A 50 -6.67 0.77 10.78
CA GLY A 50 -5.24 0.48 10.85
C GLY A 50 -4.41 1.49 10.06
N LYS A 51 -4.21 2.71 10.56
CA LYS A 51 -3.45 3.76 9.88
C LYS A 51 -1.96 3.65 10.21
N PRO A 52 -1.05 3.56 9.20
CA PRO A 52 0.38 3.65 9.43
C PRO A 52 0.75 4.99 10.08
N LYS A 53 1.64 4.94 11.08
CA LYS A 53 2.11 6.11 11.83
C LYS A 53 3.44 6.59 11.27
N ILE A 54 3.42 7.07 10.03
CA ILE A 54 4.60 7.51 9.31
C ILE A 54 4.36 8.87 8.64
N LYS A 55 5.38 9.70 8.63
CA LYS A 55 5.39 10.96 7.90
C LYS A 55 6.20 10.75 6.62
N LEU A 56 5.49 10.67 5.50
CA LEU A 56 6.04 10.25 4.21
C LEU A 56 7.14 11.19 3.69
N GLU A 57 7.03 12.50 3.99
CA GLU A 57 7.98 13.52 3.58
C GLU A 57 9.36 13.38 4.23
N ASP A 58 9.46 12.64 5.35
CA ASP A 58 10.73 12.38 6.01
C ASP A 58 11.53 11.26 5.31
N HIS A 59 10.85 10.47 4.44
CA HIS A 59 11.42 9.31 3.76
C HIS A 59 11.57 9.46 2.25
N ILE A 60 10.80 10.39 1.64
CA ILE A 60 10.71 10.55 0.19
C ILE A 60 10.94 12.01 -0.17
N ASP A 61 11.87 12.27 -1.08
CA ASP A 61 12.16 13.63 -1.53
C ASP A 61 10.96 14.29 -2.23
N ARG A 62 10.90 15.62 -2.13
CA ARG A 62 9.78 16.43 -2.64
C ARG A 62 9.53 16.28 -4.15
N LYS A 63 10.56 15.96 -4.94
CA LYS A 63 10.41 15.82 -6.40
C LYS A 63 9.77 14.47 -6.75
N THR A 64 9.99 13.47 -5.94
CA THR A 64 9.46 12.10 -6.12
C THR A 64 8.05 11.99 -5.56
N ILE A 65 7.80 12.42 -4.32
CA ILE A 65 6.51 12.25 -3.64
C ILE A 65 5.34 12.98 -4.33
N ARG A 66 5.61 14.05 -5.08
CA ARG A 66 4.56 14.80 -5.78
C ARG A 66 3.75 14.01 -6.81
N PHE A 67 4.27 12.87 -7.27
CA PHE A 67 3.59 11.97 -8.21
C PHE A 67 2.83 10.83 -7.50
N MET A 68 2.94 10.70 -6.19
CA MET A 68 2.45 9.56 -5.41
C MET A 68 1.18 9.92 -4.63
N GLY A 69 0.22 8.98 -4.61
CA GLY A 69 -0.73 8.88 -3.52
C GLY A 69 -0.09 8.17 -2.33
N SER A 70 -0.73 8.17 -1.16
CA SER A 70 -0.18 7.59 0.06
C SER A 70 0.18 6.09 -0.10
N GLY A 71 -0.63 5.30 -0.80
CA GLY A 71 -0.32 3.90 -1.09
C GLY A 71 0.99 3.73 -1.88
N SER A 72 1.19 4.50 -2.96
CA SER A 72 2.43 4.45 -3.74
C SER A 72 3.64 4.91 -2.93
N ALA A 73 3.45 5.86 -2.01
CA ALA A 73 4.50 6.31 -1.11
C ALA A 73 4.89 5.22 -0.10
N TYR A 74 3.93 4.46 0.43
CA TYR A 74 4.22 3.29 1.26
C TYR A 74 5.02 2.24 0.48
N ASN A 75 4.63 1.95 -0.78
CA ASN A 75 5.39 1.05 -1.65
C ASN A 75 6.84 1.49 -1.83
N TYR A 76 7.08 2.80 -1.99
CA TYR A 76 8.44 3.33 -2.15
C TYR A 76 9.30 3.02 -0.92
N ILE A 77 8.77 3.24 0.28
CA ILE A 77 9.49 3.02 1.54
C ILE A 77 9.73 1.52 1.75
N ALA A 78 8.71 0.68 1.54
CA ALA A 78 8.84 -0.76 1.65
C ALA A 78 9.83 -1.34 0.62
N MET A 79 9.82 -0.87 -0.63
CA MET A 79 10.78 -1.30 -1.64
C MET A 79 12.21 -0.90 -1.28
N LYS A 80 12.42 0.30 -0.70
CA LYS A 80 13.74 0.72 -0.23
C LYS A 80 14.27 -0.21 0.86
N GLU A 81 13.43 -0.56 1.83
CA GLU A 81 13.78 -1.54 2.88
C GLU A 81 14.09 -2.91 2.28
N ALA A 82 13.29 -3.41 1.34
CA ALA A 82 13.52 -4.70 0.67
C ALA A 82 14.86 -4.73 -0.10
N ILE A 83 15.26 -3.61 -0.71
CA ILE A 83 16.57 -3.46 -1.36
C ILE A 83 17.69 -3.55 -0.33
N GLU A 84 17.57 -2.84 0.78
CA GLU A 84 18.56 -2.85 1.87
C GLU A 84 18.68 -4.25 2.48
N ASP A 85 17.55 -4.91 2.76
CA ASP A 85 17.50 -6.27 3.33
C ASP A 85 18.12 -7.32 2.39
N SER A 86 17.88 -7.19 1.08
CA SER A 86 18.45 -8.11 0.08
C SER A 86 19.94 -7.95 -0.18
N GLY A 87 20.53 -6.81 0.17
CA GLY A 87 21.91 -6.47 -0.13
C GLY A 87 22.20 -6.18 -1.61
N LEU A 88 21.15 -6.01 -2.45
CA LEU A 88 21.28 -5.70 -3.88
C LEU A 88 22.00 -4.37 -4.11
N GLN A 89 22.89 -4.36 -5.11
CA GLN A 89 23.61 -3.16 -5.52
C GLN A 89 22.91 -2.49 -6.71
N GLU A 90 23.24 -1.22 -7.00
CA GLU A 90 22.63 -0.46 -8.11
C GLU A 90 22.69 -1.21 -9.45
N LYS A 91 23.79 -1.92 -9.74
CA LYS A 91 23.96 -2.73 -10.96
C LYS A 91 22.96 -3.90 -11.05
N ASP A 92 22.58 -4.46 -9.90
CA ASP A 92 21.63 -5.57 -9.82
C ASP A 92 20.19 -5.08 -9.97
N ILE A 93 19.93 -3.84 -9.56
CA ILE A 93 18.64 -3.19 -9.65
C ILE A 93 18.40 -2.57 -11.03
N SER A 94 19.37 -1.80 -11.53
CA SER A 94 19.24 -1.02 -12.77
C SER A 94 19.75 -1.78 -13.99
N ASN A 95 19.06 -2.88 -14.36
CA ASN A 95 19.36 -3.65 -15.57
C ASN A 95 18.08 -4.23 -16.19
N PHE A 96 18.18 -4.77 -17.42
CA PHE A 96 17.02 -5.30 -18.17
C PHE A 96 16.48 -6.63 -17.62
N LYS A 97 17.18 -7.29 -16.70
CA LYS A 97 16.77 -8.54 -16.05
C LYS A 97 16.17 -8.30 -14.65
N THR A 98 16.06 -7.05 -14.23
CA THR A 98 15.37 -6.67 -12.98
C THR A 98 14.10 -5.93 -13.30
N GLY A 99 12.97 -6.52 -12.90
CA GLY A 99 11.63 -6.00 -13.13
C GLY A 99 10.91 -5.58 -11.85
N ILE A 100 9.72 -5.03 -12.03
CA ILE A 100 8.79 -4.65 -10.97
C ILE A 100 7.37 -5.02 -11.36
N VAL A 101 6.67 -5.73 -10.48
CA VAL A 101 5.24 -6.05 -10.58
C VAL A 101 4.61 -5.67 -9.24
N MET A 102 4.01 -4.52 -9.20
CA MET A 102 3.37 -3.98 -7.98
C MET A 102 1.89 -3.77 -8.22
N GLY A 103 1.11 -3.75 -7.14
CA GLY A 103 -0.31 -3.59 -7.25
C GLY A 103 -0.95 -2.72 -6.19
N SER A 104 -2.20 -2.38 -6.46
CA SER A 104 -3.12 -1.76 -5.51
C SER A 104 -4.52 -2.27 -5.81
N GLY A 105 -5.37 -2.40 -4.81
CA GLY A 105 -6.75 -2.85 -4.95
C GLY A 105 -7.59 -1.95 -5.85
N GLY A 106 -7.21 -0.66 -5.96
CA GLY A 106 -7.90 0.32 -6.79
C GLY A 106 -7.09 1.60 -7.00
N PRO A 107 -7.72 2.62 -7.58
CA PRO A 107 -7.14 3.96 -7.69
C PRO A 107 -7.03 4.63 -6.30
N SER A 108 -6.22 5.68 -6.20
CA SER A 108 -6.18 6.50 -4.98
C SER A 108 -7.49 7.26 -4.78
N ILE A 109 -8.30 6.80 -3.85
CA ILE A 109 -9.60 7.42 -3.51
C ILE A 109 -9.40 8.79 -2.88
N GLU A 110 -8.38 8.96 -2.04
CA GLU A 110 -7.99 10.26 -1.48
C GLU A 110 -7.85 11.31 -2.59
N ASN A 111 -7.06 11.00 -3.62
CA ASN A 111 -6.80 11.95 -4.71
C ASN A 111 -8.00 12.11 -5.66
N VAL A 112 -8.83 11.08 -5.82
CA VAL A 112 -10.11 11.18 -6.58
C VAL A 112 -11.08 12.14 -5.86
N ILE A 113 -11.25 11.99 -4.56
CA ILE A 113 -12.12 12.89 -3.76
C ILE A 113 -11.57 14.32 -3.78
N LEU A 114 -10.28 14.50 -3.54
CA LEU A 114 -9.61 15.80 -3.63
C LEU A 114 -9.85 16.49 -4.99
N ALA A 115 -9.75 15.73 -6.09
CA ALA A 115 -10.00 16.24 -7.43
C ALA A 115 -11.47 16.65 -7.63
N ALA A 116 -12.40 15.83 -7.19
CA ALA A 116 -13.82 16.10 -7.26
C ALA A 116 -14.19 17.37 -6.47
N ASP A 117 -13.70 17.50 -5.24
CA ASP A 117 -14.00 18.65 -4.36
C ASP A 117 -13.42 19.95 -4.89
N LYS A 118 -12.16 19.95 -5.38
CA LYS A 118 -11.58 21.14 -6.02
C LYS A 118 -12.36 21.57 -7.26
N THR A 119 -12.85 20.61 -8.05
CA THR A 119 -13.66 20.90 -9.23
C THR A 119 -15.00 21.51 -8.85
N ARG A 120 -15.69 20.92 -7.86
CA ARG A 120 -16.97 21.44 -7.36
C ARG A 120 -16.84 22.81 -6.73
N ALA A 121 -15.80 23.03 -5.94
CA ALA A 121 -15.57 24.28 -5.23
C ALA A 121 -15.23 25.46 -6.15
N LYS A 122 -14.44 25.24 -7.22
CA LYS A 122 -13.97 26.31 -8.11
C LYS A 122 -13.71 25.86 -9.56
N THR A 123 -12.62 25.14 -9.82
CA THR A 123 -12.18 24.79 -11.18
C THR A 123 -11.18 23.61 -11.18
N PRO A 124 -11.19 22.76 -12.22
CA PRO A 124 -10.23 21.67 -12.39
C PRO A 124 -8.76 22.13 -12.34
N LYS A 125 -8.48 23.36 -12.77
CA LYS A 125 -7.11 23.90 -12.77
C LYS A 125 -6.44 23.89 -11.39
N LEU A 126 -7.21 23.94 -10.31
CA LEU A 126 -6.70 23.90 -8.92
C LEU A 126 -6.21 22.52 -8.48
N MET A 127 -6.48 21.48 -9.24
CA MET A 127 -5.95 20.13 -8.94
C MET A 127 -4.44 20.04 -9.11
N GLY A 128 -3.89 20.90 -10.00
CA GLY A 128 -2.48 20.86 -10.35
C GLY A 128 -2.14 19.75 -11.35
N PRO A 129 -0.88 19.72 -11.87
CA PRO A 129 -0.51 18.85 -12.99
C PRO A 129 -0.25 17.38 -12.60
N PHE A 130 -0.22 17.06 -11.32
CA PHE A 130 0.17 15.73 -10.82
C PHE A 130 -1.02 14.86 -10.37
N ILE A 131 -2.25 15.35 -10.50
CA ILE A 131 -3.42 14.63 -9.97
C ILE A 131 -3.65 13.30 -10.70
N VAL A 132 -3.45 13.24 -12.02
CA VAL A 132 -3.63 12.02 -12.80
C VAL A 132 -2.69 10.91 -12.32
N PRO A 133 -1.35 11.09 -12.31
CA PRO A 133 -0.47 10.06 -11.77
C PRO A 133 -0.76 9.71 -10.31
N ARG A 134 -1.22 10.64 -9.48
CA ARG A 134 -1.60 10.33 -8.09
C ARG A 134 -2.81 9.42 -7.97
N THR A 135 -3.77 9.51 -8.89
CA THR A 135 -5.02 8.73 -8.83
C THR A 135 -4.91 7.35 -9.47
N MET A 136 -4.00 7.15 -10.42
CA MET A 136 -3.94 5.91 -11.20
C MET A 136 -3.38 4.74 -10.39
N ALA A 137 -4.05 3.58 -10.40
CA ALA A 137 -3.54 2.35 -9.81
C ALA A 137 -2.18 1.93 -10.40
N SER A 138 -1.96 2.16 -11.71
CA SER A 138 -0.68 1.87 -12.39
C SER A 138 0.51 2.64 -11.83
N THR A 139 0.27 3.68 -11.07
CA THR A 139 1.31 4.46 -10.38
C THR A 139 2.04 3.64 -9.31
N ALA A 140 1.43 2.56 -8.81
CA ALA A 140 2.07 1.66 -7.86
C ALA A 140 3.41 1.09 -8.36
N SER A 141 3.55 0.80 -9.66
CA SER A 141 4.84 0.38 -10.25
C SER A 141 5.58 1.55 -10.92
N ALA A 142 4.86 2.44 -11.59
CA ALA A 142 5.46 3.51 -12.38
C ALA A 142 6.29 4.49 -11.53
N THR A 143 5.80 4.90 -10.35
CA THR A 143 6.51 5.83 -9.46
C THR A 143 7.73 5.20 -8.77
N LEU A 144 7.86 3.89 -8.77
CA LEU A 144 9.02 3.18 -8.25
C LEU A 144 10.07 2.95 -9.34
N ALA A 145 9.64 2.68 -10.57
CA ALA A 145 10.56 2.36 -11.67
C ALA A 145 11.56 3.49 -11.95
N VAL A 146 11.14 4.75 -11.82
CA VAL A 146 11.99 5.91 -12.12
C VAL A 146 13.07 6.13 -11.06
N PRO A 147 12.76 6.30 -9.76
CA PRO A 147 13.77 6.56 -8.73
C PRO A 147 14.73 5.37 -8.54
N PHE A 148 14.25 4.15 -8.66
CA PHE A 148 15.07 2.94 -8.56
C PHE A 148 15.70 2.50 -9.90
N LYS A 149 15.46 3.25 -10.99
CA LYS A 149 16.03 3.00 -12.33
C LYS A 149 15.77 1.58 -12.85
N ILE A 150 14.59 1.03 -12.60
CA ILE A 150 14.19 -0.30 -13.08
C ILE A 150 14.07 -0.28 -14.61
N LYS A 151 14.71 -1.22 -15.30
CA LYS A 151 14.77 -1.30 -16.77
C LYS A 151 14.10 -2.54 -17.36
N GLY A 152 13.79 -3.52 -16.53
CA GLY A 152 13.10 -4.75 -16.95
C GLY A 152 11.58 -4.57 -17.00
N THR A 153 10.86 -5.68 -16.85
CA THR A 153 9.40 -5.70 -16.84
C THR A 153 8.85 -4.72 -15.80
N ASN A 154 7.86 -3.90 -16.20
CA ASN A 154 7.20 -2.94 -15.32
C ASN A 154 5.71 -2.87 -15.64
N TYR A 155 4.88 -3.32 -14.73
CA TYR A 155 3.44 -3.14 -14.79
C TYR A 155 2.78 -3.28 -13.41
N THR A 156 1.55 -2.79 -13.33
CA THR A 156 0.70 -2.90 -12.14
C THR A 156 -0.45 -3.86 -12.42
N MET A 157 -0.78 -4.67 -11.43
CA MET A 157 -2.00 -5.48 -11.39
C MET A 157 -3.00 -4.89 -10.41
N SER A 158 -4.27 -5.18 -10.62
CA SER A 158 -5.35 -4.91 -9.66
C SER A 158 -6.31 -6.09 -9.66
N SER A 159 -6.48 -6.71 -8.52
CA SER A 159 -7.39 -7.84 -8.27
C SER A 159 -7.91 -7.79 -6.83
N ALA A 160 -8.32 -6.58 -6.40
CA ALA A 160 -8.82 -6.31 -5.06
C ALA A 160 -7.87 -6.87 -3.98
N CYS A 161 -8.39 -7.56 -2.96
CA CYS A 161 -7.61 -8.12 -1.84
C CYS A 161 -6.54 -9.15 -2.27
N ALA A 162 -6.66 -9.76 -3.47
CA ALA A 162 -5.71 -10.73 -3.99
C ALA A 162 -4.52 -10.11 -4.76
N THR A 163 -4.50 -8.79 -4.93
CA THR A 163 -3.57 -8.08 -5.81
C THR A 163 -2.10 -8.43 -5.54
N SER A 164 -1.63 -8.28 -4.29
CA SER A 164 -0.23 -8.56 -3.94
C SER A 164 0.14 -10.04 -4.16
N GLY A 165 -0.78 -10.96 -3.86
CA GLY A 165 -0.59 -12.39 -4.14
C GLY A 165 -0.41 -12.66 -5.64
N HIS A 166 -1.21 -12.01 -6.50
CA HIS A 166 -1.06 -12.11 -7.94
C HIS A 166 0.24 -11.47 -8.44
N CYS A 167 0.67 -10.33 -7.87
CA CYS A 167 1.96 -9.72 -8.20
C CYS A 167 3.12 -10.68 -7.90
N ILE A 168 3.11 -11.35 -6.74
CA ILE A 168 4.13 -12.33 -6.34
C ILE A 168 4.10 -13.54 -7.28
N GLY A 169 2.92 -14.11 -7.56
CA GLY A 169 2.77 -15.26 -8.45
C GLY A 169 3.28 -14.98 -9.87
N ASN A 170 2.86 -13.85 -10.45
CA ASN A 170 3.34 -13.44 -11.78
C ASN A 170 4.85 -13.19 -11.81
N SER A 171 5.40 -12.60 -10.76
CA SER A 171 6.85 -12.38 -10.64
C SER A 171 7.63 -13.68 -10.59
N MET A 172 7.12 -14.66 -9.86
CA MET A 172 7.66 -16.01 -9.83
C MET A 172 7.68 -16.62 -11.24
N GLU A 173 6.58 -16.53 -11.99
CA GLU A 173 6.48 -17.03 -13.36
C GLU A 173 7.47 -16.32 -14.31
N LEU A 174 7.62 -15.00 -14.21
CA LEU A 174 8.60 -14.25 -15.01
C LEU A 174 10.03 -14.75 -14.79
N ILE A 175 10.41 -15.08 -13.55
CA ILE A 175 11.72 -15.62 -13.22
C ILE A 175 11.84 -17.07 -13.71
N GLN A 176 10.84 -17.91 -13.51
CA GLN A 176 10.81 -19.30 -13.94
C GLN A 176 10.97 -19.43 -15.46
N MET A 177 10.35 -18.53 -16.23
CA MET A 177 10.44 -18.46 -17.69
C MET A 177 11.76 -17.83 -18.17
N GLY A 178 12.63 -17.35 -17.27
CA GLY A 178 13.88 -16.68 -17.62
C GLY A 178 13.73 -15.27 -18.23
N LYS A 179 12.54 -14.68 -18.16
CA LYS A 179 12.29 -13.31 -18.64
C LYS A 179 12.97 -12.28 -17.75
N GLN A 180 12.94 -12.51 -16.44
CA GLN A 180 13.63 -11.71 -15.43
C GLN A 180 14.49 -12.62 -14.54
N ASP A 181 15.48 -12.05 -13.88
CA ASP A 181 16.31 -12.73 -12.87
C ASP A 181 15.96 -12.23 -11.46
N ILE A 182 15.55 -10.96 -11.34
CA ILE A 182 15.06 -10.33 -10.11
C ILE A 182 13.74 -9.63 -10.42
N VAL A 183 12.76 -9.72 -9.51
CA VAL A 183 11.52 -8.96 -9.61
C VAL A 183 11.13 -8.42 -8.24
N PHE A 184 10.93 -7.13 -8.13
CA PHE A 184 10.27 -6.50 -6.99
C PHE A 184 8.76 -6.73 -7.12
N ALA A 185 8.19 -7.43 -6.15
CA ALA A 185 6.80 -7.86 -6.19
C ALA A 185 6.08 -7.53 -4.88
N GLY A 186 4.90 -6.98 -4.97
CA GLY A 186 4.11 -6.66 -3.79
C GLY A 186 2.95 -5.74 -4.10
N GLY A 187 2.57 -4.95 -3.12
CA GLY A 187 1.49 -3.99 -3.31
C GLY A 187 1.25 -3.12 -2.09
N SER A 188 0.36 -2.17 -2.27
CA SER A 188 -0.02 -1.24 -1.23
C SER A 188 -1.50 -0.92 -1.27
N GLU A 189 -1.98 -0.44 -0.15
CA GLU A 189 -3.30 0.18 -0.07
C GLU A 189 -3.22 1.47 0.75
N GLU A 190 -3.91 2.50 0.28
CA GLU A 190 -4.10 3.71 1.05
C GLU A 190 -5.26 3.54 2.02
N ILE A 191 -5.36 4.45 2.98
CA ILE A 191 -6.49 4.52 3.89
C ILE A 191 -7.17 5.88 3.76
N HIS A 192 -8.48 5.85 3.48
CA HIS A 192 -9.29 7.06 3.33
C HIS A 192 -10.74 6.78 3.75
N TRP A 193 -11.38 7.74 4.42
CA TRP A 193 -12.76 7.58 4.91
C TRP A 193 -13.75 7.18 3.81
N ALA A 194 -13.62 7.71 2.60
CA ALA A 194 -14.54 7.42 1.51
C ALA A 194 -14.44 5.97 1.03
N MET A 195 -13.24 5.36 1.02
CA MET A 195 -13.07 3.93 0.78
C MET A 195 -13.73 3.12 1.90
N THR A 196 -13.49 3.51 3.14
CA THR A 196 -14.08 2.85 4.31
C THR A 196 -15.60 2.92 4.27
N ALA A 197 -16.19 4.05 3.87
CA ALA A 197 -17.62 4.22 3.73
C ALA A 197 -18.27 3.23 2.75
N MET A 198 -17.60 2.87 1.66
CA MET A 198 -18.10 1.86 0.72
C MET A 198 -18.23 0.48 1.38
N PHE A 199 -17.27 0.09 2.19
CA PHE A 199 -17.31 -1.18 2.93
C PHE A 199 -18.25 -1.11 4.14
N ASP A 200 -18.39 0.06 4.77
CA ASP A 200 -19.36 0.29 5.85
C ASP A 200 -20.79 0.15 5.36
N ALA A 201 -21.08 0.66 4.16
CA ALA A 201 -22.36 0.50 3.48
C ALA A 201 -22.71 -0.98 3.20
N MET A 202 -21.71 -1.83 2.96
CA MET A 202 -21.87 -3.27 2.82
C MET A 202 -22.08 -3.99 4.17
N THR A 203 -22.01 -3.28 5.31
CA THR A 203 -22.02 -3.88 6.66
C THR A 203 -20.90 -4.91 6.88
N ALA A 204 -19.77 -4.75 6.22
CA ALA A 204 -18.66 -5.70 6.24
C ALA A 204 -17.62 -5.37 7.33
N LEU A 205 -17.69 -4.17 7.92
CA LEU A 205 -16.71 -3.68 8.87
C LEU A 205 -17.08 -3.98 10.32
N SER A 206 -16.05 -4.14 11.15
CA SER A 206 -16.19 -4.23 12.60
C SER A 206 -16.72 -2.91 13.17
N SER A 207 -17.82 -2.96 13.91
CA SER A 207 -18.46 -1.80 14.53
C SER A 207 -18.76 -1.97 16.03
N LYS A 208 -18.68 -3.20 16.54
CA LYS A 208 -18.93 -3.49 17.97
C LYS A 208 -17.76 -3.13 18.88
N TYR A 209 -16.60 -2.87 18.28
CA TYR A 209 -15.34 -2.63 19.00
C TYR A 209 -14.86 -1.17 18.88
N ASN A 210 -15.76 -0.23 18.58
CA ASN A 210 -15.41 1.19 18.47
C ASN A 210 -14.77 1.74 19.76
N ASP A 211 -15.24 1.29 20.94
CA ASP A 211 -14.70 1.70 22.23
C ASP A 211 -13.48 0.89 22.70
N THR A 212 -13.13 -0.18 21.98
CA THR A 212 -11.97 -1.04 22.25
C THR A 212 -11.28 -1.40 20.94
N PRO A 213 -10.74 -0.41 20.21
CA PRO A 213 -10.24 -0.58 18.84
C PRO A 213 -9.15 -1.65 18.74
N GLU A 214 -8.33 -1.81 19.76
CA GLU A 214 -7.27 -2.82 19.81
C GLU A 214 -7.80 -4.27 19.73
N LYS A 215 -9.11 -4.47 19.96
CA LYS A 215 -9.78 -5.77 19.89
C LYS A 215 -10.58 -5.98 18.58
N ALA A 216 -10.67 -4.97 17.71
CA ALA A 216 -11.54 -5.02 16.55
C ALA A 216 -11.08 -6.01 15.47
N SER A 217 -9.77 -6.06 15.18
CA SER A 217 -9.20 -7.02 14.24
C SER A 217 -9.00 -8.37 14.94
N ARG A 218 -9.91 -9.32 14.69
CA ARG A 218 -9.94 -10.63 15.34
C ARG A 218 -10.35 -11.74 14.38
N ALA A 219 -9.54 -11.89 13.32
CA ALA A 219 -9.76 -12.89 12.29
C ALA A 219 -9.93 -14.31 12.90
N TYR A 220 -10.89 -15.07 12.38
CA TYR A 220 -11.26 -16.43 12.80
C TYR A 220 -11.84 -16.57 14.22
N ASP A 221 -11.82 -15.52 15.06
CA ASP A 221 -12.47 -15.57 16.37
C ASP A 221 -14.01 -15.66 16.23
N LYS A 222 -14.66 -16.41 17.10
CA LYS A 222 -16.13 -16.61 17.08
C LYS A 222 -16.90 -15.31 17.34
N THR A 223 -16.30 -14.33 17.98
CA THR A 223 -16.91 -13.05 18.33
C THR A 223 -16.62 -11.94 17.31
N ARG A 224 -15.96 -12.27 16.18
CA ARG A 224 -15.72 -11.30 15.11
C ARG A 224 -17.01 -10.74 14.56
N ASP A 225 -16.99 -9.49 14.14
CA ASP A 225 -18.17 -8.80 13.61
C ASP A 225 -17.91 -8.05 12.29
N GLY A 226 -16.76 -8.27 11.70
CA GLY A 226 -16.33 -7.65 10.46
C GLY A 226 -14.81 -7.50 10.41
N PHE A 227 -14.30 -6.92 9.34
CA PHE A 227 -12.87 -6.62 9.22
C PHE A 227 -12.60 -5.13 9.50
N VAL A 228 -11.34 -4.74 9.58
CA VAL A 228 -10.89 -3.37 9.82
C VAL A 228 -10.11 -2.90 8.60
N ILE A 229 -10.46 -1.74 8.05
CA ILE A 229 -9.70 -1.11 6.97
C ILE A 229 -8.34 -0.67 7.49
N ALA A 230 -7.29 -0.97 6.72
CA ALA A 230 -5.94 -0.56 7.03
C ALA A 230 -5.22 -0.06 5.77
N GLY A 231 -4.27 0.85 5.95
CA GLY A 231 -3.30 1.23 4.95
C GLY A 231 -1.97 0.52 5.16
N GLY A 232 -1.13 0.51 4.12
CA GLY A 232 0.22 -0.05 4.19
C GLY A 232 0.75 -0.54 2.87
N ALA A 233 1.93 -1.16 2.90
CA ALA A 233 2.61 -1.79 1.77
C ALA A 233 3.50 -2.94 2.23
N GLY A 234 3.74 -3.86 1.32
CA GLY A 234 4.68 -4.95 1.50
C GLY A 234 5.12 -5.55 0.17
#